data_9d944294d0266a59e1bbd9a1d2adbfff
#
_entry.id   9d944294d0266a59e1bbd9a1d2adbfff
#
_cell.length_a   1.000
_cell.length_b   1.000
_cell.length_c   1.000
_cell.angle_alpha   90.00
_cell.angle_beta   90.00
_cell.angle_gamma   90.00
#
_symmetry.space_group_name_H-M   'P 1'
#
loop_
_entity.id
_entity.type
_entity.pdbx_description
1 polymer ?
#
loop_
_entity_poly.entity_id
_entity_poly.type
_entity_poly.pdbx_seq_one_letter_code
_entity_poly.pdbx_strand_id
1 'polypeptide(L)'
;MSQDRQKIATLVRHWIEHNEGHRQSYLEWRDRLAGEDLPATLAALERVAALTDEANQALQAAAAELGGNSGAAAPREHFHHEHEGHQHH
;
A
#
# COMPACT_ATOMS: atom_id res chain seq x y z
N MET A 1 12.99 -14.68 19.41
CA MET A 1 13.19 -14.34 19.07
C MET A 1 12.85 -14.21 18.09
N SER A 2 12.81 -14.35 17.59
CA SER A 2 12.49 -13.81 16.77
C SER A 2 11.81 -14.37 15.66
N GLN A 3 11.10 -15.49 15.73
CA GLN A 3 10.20 -15.91 14.70
C GLN A 3 9.07 -14.93 14.54
N ASP A 4 8.54 -14.45 15.64
CA ASP A 4 7.47 -13.46 15.54
C ASP A 4 7.97 -12.18 14.92
N ARG A 5 9.21 -11.82 15.23
CA ARG A 5 9.76 -10.61 14.64
C ARG A 5 9.90 -10.75 13.13
N GLN A 6 10.33 -11.91 12.67
CA GLN A 6 10.47 -12.16 11.25
C GLN A 6 9.11 -12.24 10.57
N LYS A 7 8.15 -12.86 11.25
CA LYS A 7 6.82 -12.98 10.69
C LYS A 7 6.16 -11.62 10.51
N ILE A 8 6.26 -10.77 11.54
CA ILE A 8 5.62 -9.48 11.42
C ILE A 8 6.32 -8.61 10.37
N ALA A 9 7.64 -8.76 10.23
CA ALA A 9 8.35 -8.00 9.21
C ALA A 9 7.84 -8.37 7.82
N THR A 10 7.62 -9.65 7.58
CA THR A 10 7.10 -10.10 6.31
C THR A 10 5.67 -9.61 6.10
N LEU A 11 4.86 -9.71 7.14
CA LEU A 11 3.47 -9.27 7.05
C LEU A 11 3.37 -7.78 6.79
N VAL A 12 4.20 -6.99 7.44
CA VAL A 12 4.14 -5.55 7.27
C VAL A 12 4.45 -5.18 5.82
N ARG A 13 5.44 -5.82 5.22
CA ARG A 13 5.73 -5.54 3.82
C ARG A 13 4.57 -5.94 2.92
N HIS A 14 3.98 -7.10 3.22
CA HIS A 14 2.83 -7.56 2.45
C HIS A 14 1.67 -6.57 2.56
N TRP A 15 1.41 -6.09 3.78
CA TRP A 15 0.32 -5.14 3.99
C TRP A 15 0.57 -3.83 3.25
N ILE A 16 1.81 -3.36 3.23
CA ILE A 16 2.14 -2.13 2.51
C ILE A 16 1.82 -2.30 1.02
N GLU A 17 2.25 -3.41 0.43
CA GLU A 17 2.00 -3.65 -0.98
C GLU A 17 0.51 -3.77 -1.26
N HIS A 18 -0.19 -4.47 -0.39
CA HIS A 18 -1.62 -4.67 -0.54
C HIS A 18 -2.35 -3.33 -0.46
N ASN A 19 -1.98 -2.51 0.52
CA ASN A 19 -2.59 -1.21 0.68
C ASN A 19 -2.30 -0.30 -0.50
N GLU A 20 -1.10 -0.39 -1.05
CA GLU A 20 -0.77 0.43 -2.20
C GLU A 20 -1.63 0.06 -3.41
N GLY A 21 -1.88 -1.22 -3.60
CA GLY A 21 -2.78 -1.66 -4.66
C GLY A 21 -4.19 -1.12 -4.47
N HIS A 22 -4.68 -1.17 -3.25
CA HIS A 22 -6.00 -0.62 -2.97
C HIS A 22 -6.03 0.89 -3.18
N ARG A 23 -4.98 1.60 -2.73
CA ARG A 23 -4.92 3.04 -2.90
C ARG A 23 -5.03 3.41 -4.37
N GLN A 24 -4.30 2.70 -5.22
CA GLN A 24 -4.35 2.97 -6.65
C GLN A 24 -5.74 2.69 -7.22
N SER A 25 -6.38 1.62 -6.75
CA SER A 25 -7.73 1.31 -7.22
C SER A 25 -8.72 2.41 -6.84
N TYR A 26 -8.62 2.93 -5.63
CA TYR A 26 -9.51 4.01 -5.21
C TYR A 26 -9.35 5.22 -6.12
N LEU A 27 -8.12 5.56 -6.47
CA LEU A 27 -7.88 6.72 -7.31
C LEU A 27 -8.29 6.47 -8.76
N GLU A 28 -8.11 5.25 -9.25
CA GLU A 28 -8.57 4.91 -10.59
C GLU A 28 -10.09 5.02 -10.69
N TRP A 29 -10.78 4.53 -9.69
CA TRP A 29 -12.23 4.62 -9.71
C TRP A 29 -12.70 6.06 -9.56
N ARG A 30 -11.99 6.86 -8.75
CA ARG A 30 -12.30 8.27 -8.67
C ARG A 30 -12.22 8.90 -10.07
N ASP A 31 -11.17 8.58 -10.82
CA ASP A 31 -11.03 9.15 -12.15
C ASP A 31 -12.10 8.65 -13.10
N ARG A 32 -12.45 7.37 -13.01
CA ARG A 32 -13.48 6.81 -13.87
C ARG A 32 -14.84 7.42 -13.60
N LEU A 33 -15.10 7.77 -12.35
CA LEU A 33 -16.39 8.30 -11.95
C LEU A 33 -16.45 9.83 -12.00
N ALA A 34 -15.37 10.46 -12.47
CA ALA A 34 -15.29 11.92 -12.41
C ALA A 34 -16.40 12.60 -13.17
N GLY A 35 -16.91 11.98 -14.24
CA GLY A 35 -17.99 12.57 -15.01
C GLY A 35 -19.38 12.33 -14.45
N GLU A 36 -19.48 11.53 -13.38
CA GLU A 36 -20.76 11.23 -12.78
C GLU A 36 -21.08 12.25 -11.72
N ASP A 37 -22.34 12.39 -11.40
CA ASP A 37 -22.75 13.32 -10.37
C ASP A 37 -22.77 12.60 -9.04
N LEU A 38 -21.58 12.32 -8.50
CA LEU A 38 -21.41 11.56 -7.27
C LEU A 38 -20.37 12.25 -6.39
N PRO A 39 -20.63 13.49 -5.96
CA PRO A 39 -19.60 14.22 -5.23
C PRO A 39 -19.20 13.56 -3.93
N ALA A 40 -20.12 12.97 -3.20
CA ALA A 40 -19.76 12.32 -1.94
C ALA A 40 -18.93 11.08 -2.18
N THR A 41 -19.24 10.34 -3.24
CA THR A 41 -18.44 9.14 -3.57
C THR A 41 -17.04 9.54 -3.99
N LEU A 42 -16.91 10.56 -4.81
CA LEU A 42 -15.59 11.01 -5.25
C LEU A 42 -14.77 11.48 -4.07
N ALA A 43 -15.37 12.25 -3.17
CA ALA A 43 -14.66 12.72 -1.98
C ALA A 43 -14.26 11.54 -1.09
N ALA A 44 -15.13 10.54 -0.98
CA ALA A 44 -14.81 9.37 -0.15
C ALA A 44 -13.66 8.58 -0.73
N LEU A 45 -13.59 8.44 -2.06
CA LEU A 45 -12.49 7.72 -2.68
C LEU A 45 -11.17 8.44 -2.46
N GLU A 46 -11.17 9.76 -2.56
CA GLU A 46 -9.97 10.53 -2.28
C GLU A 46 -9.57 10.40 -0.83
N ARG A 47 -10.55 10.44 0.05
CA ARG A 47 -10.26 10.34 1.48
C ARG A 47 -9.69 8.99 1.85
N VAL A 48 -10.27 7.91 1.33
CA VAL A 48 -9.78 6.58 1.67
C VAL A 48 -8.39 6.35 1.09
N ALA A 49 -8.11 6.93 -0.08
CA ALA A 49 -6.77 6.83 -0.63
C ALA A 49 -5.76 7.54 0.27
N ALA A 50 -6.13 8.72 0.77
CA ALA A 50 -5.24 9.46 1.66
C ALA A 50 -5.02 8.71 2.97
N LEU A 51 -6.08 8.13 3.53
CA LEU A 51 -5.96 7.37 4.76
C LEU A 51 -5.10 6.13 4.56
N THR A 52 -5.21 5.51 3.40
CA THR A 52 -4.39 4.33 3.10
C THR A 52 -2.92 4.72 3.00
N ASP A 53 -2.65 5.88 2.41
CA ASP A 53 -1.29 6.37 2.34
C ASP A 53 -0.72 6.62 3.73
N GLU A 54 -1.51 7.22 4.62
CA GLU A 54 -1.07 7.42 5.99
C GLU A 54 -0.81 6.11 6.70
N ALA A 55 -1.68 5.12 6.46
CA ALA A 55 -1.48 3.81 7.06
C ALA A 55 -0.17 3.20 6.58
N ASN A 56 0.14 3.37 5.30
CA ASN A 56 1.39 2.83 4.78
C ASN A 56 2.60 3.54 5.36
N GLN A 57 2.50 4.83 5.60
CA GLN A 57 3.60 5.54 6.24
C GLN A 57 3.86 4.98 7.63
N ALA A 58 2.81 4.68 8.38
CA ALA A 58 2.98 4.08 9.70
C ALA A 58 3.59 2.69 9.59
N LEU A 59 3.15 1.91 8.61
CA LEU A 59 3.70 0.57 8.42
C LEU A 59 5.16 0.63 7.97
N GLN A 60 5.52 1.62 7.20
CA GLN A 60 6.90 1.78 6.78
C GLN A 60 7.80 2.10 7.96
N ALA A 61 7.32 2.88 8.91
CA ALA A 61 8.08 3.13 10.12
C ALA A 61 8.30 1.84 10.90
N ALA A 62 7.25 1.00 10.98
CA ALA A 62 7.40 -0.29 11.63
C ALA A 62 8.39 -1.18 10.89
N ALA A 63 8.32 -1.16 9.55
CA ALA A 63 9.22 -1.98 8.76
C ALA A 63 10.68 -1.56 8.98
N ALA A 64 10.90 -0.27 9.10
CA ALA A 64 12.26 0.22 9.31
C ALA A 64 12.80 -0.29 10.63
N GLU A 65 11.99 -0.29 11.67
CA GLU A 65 12.45 -0.79 12.96
C GLU A 65 12.67 -2.29 12.91
N LEU A 66 11.78 -3.02 12.28
CA LEU A 66 11.85 -4.47 12.25
C LEU A 66 12.99 -4.97 11.38
N GLY A 67 13.17 -4.33 10.24
CA GLY A 67 14.17 -4.79 9.32
C GLY A 67 15.49 -4.17 9.48
N GLY A 68 15.58 -3.19 10.30
CA GLY A 68 16.80 -2.48 10.42
C GLY A 68 17.10 -1.88 9.10
N ASN A 69 18.30 -2.00 8.74
CA ASN A 69 18.61 -1.35 7.57
C ASN A 69 18.50 -2.22 6.46
N SER A 70 18.24 -3.41 6.69
CA SER A 70 18.28 -4.26 5.60
C SER A 70 17.28 -3.87 4.61
N GLY A 71 16.21 -3.39 5.04
CA GLY A 71 15.25 -3.07 4.08
C GLY A 71 15.71 -2.11 3.11
N ALA A 72 16.59 -1.37 3.55
CA ALA A 72 16.97 -0.38 2.69
C ALA A 72 17.40 -0.95 1.46
N ALA A 73 17.77 -1.96 1.54
CA ALA A 73 18.22 -2.30 0.40
C ALA A 73 17.30 -2.53 -0.55
N ALA A 74 16.98 -2.69 -0.69
CA ALA A 74 16.36 -2.88 -1.61
C ALA A 74 15.72 -2.38 -2.44
N PRO A 75 15.76 -2.40 -2.74
CA PRO A 75 15.09 -2.16 -3.54
C PRO A 75 14.47 -2.35 -4.24
N ARG A 76 14.54 -2.62 -4.46
CA ARG A 76 13.95 -2.81 -5.03
C ARG A 76 13.43 -3.07 -5.77
N GLU A 77 13.62 -3.33 -5.99
CA GLU A 77 13.09 -3.63 -6.61
C GLU A 77 12.34 -3.99 -7.03
N HIS A 78 12.40 -4.26 -7.27
CA HIS A 78 11.60 -4.50 -7.64
C HIS A 78 10.70 -4.92 -7.92
N PHE A 79 10.74 -5.05 -8.26
CA PHE A 79 9.82 -5.26 -8.46
C PHE A 79 8.92 -5.51 -8.82
N HIS A 80 8.94 -5.50 -9.16
CA HIS A 80 8.07 -5.45 -9.43
C HIS A 80 7.18 -5.79 -9.74
N HIS A 81 7.25 -5.95 -10.19
CA HIS A 81 6.39 -6.00 -10.45
C HIS A 81 5.46 -6.44 -10.68
N GLU A 82 5.69 -6.68 -10.99
CA GLU A 82 4.93 -6.85 -11.15
C GLU A 82 3.87 -7.22 -11.10
N HIS A 83 3.93 -7.42 -11.22
CA HIS A 83 3.00 -7.51 -10.99
C HIS A 83 1.94 -7.65 -10.99
N GLU A 84 2.13 -7.74 -11.29
CA GLU A 84 1.21 -7.64 -11.18
C GLU A 84 0.15 -7.66 -11.00
N GLY A 85 0.28 -7.86 -11.15
CA GLY A 85 -0.70 -7.57 -11.06
C GLY A 85 -1.70 -7.87 -10.79
N HIS A 86 -1.64 -8.07 -11.01
CA HIS A 86 -2.43 -8.11 -10.72
C HIS A 86 -3.49 -8.24 -10.47
N GLN A 87 -3.45 -8.43 -10.58
CA GLN A 87 -4.25 -8.38 -10.34
C GLN A 87 -5.31 -8.39 -9.99
N HIS A 88 -5.46 -8.43 -10.24
CA HIS A 88 -6.28 -8.22 -9.83
C HIS A 88 -7.26 -8.13 -9.51
N HIS A 89 -7.45 -8.08 -9.61
CA HIS A 89 -8.17 -7.85 -9.25
C HIS A 89 -8.64 -7.75 -8.96
#